data_0cd975b812d9222487cf8dc06bd22b74
#
_entry.id   0cd975b812d9222487cf8dc06bd22b74
#
_cell.length_a   1.000
_cell.length_b   1.000
_cell.length_c   1.000
_cell.angle_alpha   90.00
_cell.angle_beta   90.00
_cell.angle_gamma   90.00
#
_symmetry.space_group_name_H-M   'P 1'
#
loop_
_entity.id
_entity.type
_entity.pdbx_description
1 polymer ?
#
loop_
_entity_poly.entity_id
_entity_poly.type
_entity_poly.pdbx_seq_one_letter_code
_entity_poly.pdbx_strand_id
1 'polypeptide(L)'
;PPLKPAWRPVTESRLRAELCGGRLILAGKVDLTLGRAIGQRAGKVIIDLKTGSSLPVHREDLRFYALIETLRIGVPPRLLASYYLDQASFVPEEVTEEILMASVARLSDGVGRLVELLHGGGTPNRIPGPPCRWCPVYDTCDEGQAHRSAFDDPA
;
A
#
# COMPACT_ATOMS: atom_id res chain seq x y z
N PRO A 1 -23.97 5.67 -19.18
CA PRO A 1 -24.62 6.43 -18.12
C PRO A 1 -24.06 7.86 -18.09
N PRO A 2 -24.90 8.88 -17.81
CA PRO A 2 -24.50 10.29 -17.82
C PRO A 2 -23.44 10.65 -16.76
N LEU A 3 -23.15 9.78 -15.79
CA LEU A 3 -22.17 10.00 -14.73
C LEU A 3 -20.71 9.75 -15.14
N LYS A 4 -20.48 9.02 -16.24
CA LYS A 4 -19.14 8.63 -16.68
C LYS A 4 -18.16 9.81 -16.89
N PRO A 5 -18.57 10.95 -17.50
CA PRO A 5 -17.69 12.11 -17.64
C PRO A 5 -17.33 12.80 -16.32
N ALA A 6 -18.23 12.76 -15.33
CA ALA A 6 -17.97 13.32 -14.00
C ALA A 6 -17.02 12.44 -13.18
N TRP A 7 -17.10 11.13 -13.33
CA TRP A 7 -16.28 10.18 -12.59
C TRP A 7 -14.83 10.10 -13.08
N ARG A 8 -14.58 10.37 -14.36
CA ARG A 8 -13.24 10.34 -14.96
C ARG A 8 -12.43 9.12 -14.51
N PRO A 9 -12.88 7.89 -14.79
CA PRO A 9 -12.17 6.70 -14.37
C PRO A 9 -10.82 6.61 -15.08
N VAL A 10 -9.77 6.32 -14.30
CA VAL A 10 -8.43 6.01 -14.81
C VAL A 10 -7.98 4.72 -14.15
N THR A 11 -7.61 3.75 -14.97
CA THR A 11 -7.10 2.46 -14.51
C THR A 11 -5.58 2.46 -14.52
N GLU A 12 -4.98 1.60 -13.69
CA GLU A 12 -3.54 1.34 -13.67
C GLU A 12 -2.69 2.62 -13.47
N SER A 13 -3.20 3.54 -12.64
CA SER A 13 -2.54 4.83 -12.38
C SER A 13 -1.24 4.66 -11.62
N ARG A 14 -0.14 5.13 -12.21
CA ARG A 14 1.15 5.20 -11.51
C ARG A 14 1.21 6.46 -10.64
N LEU A 15 1.49 6.26 -9.37
CA LEU A 15 1.78 7.32 -8.42
C LEU A 15 3.28 7.38 -8.15
N ARG A 16 3.82 8.59 -8.04
CA ARG A 16 5.24 8.81 -7.72
C ARG A 16 5.39 10.14 -7.01
N ALA A 17 6.08 10.14 -5.89
CA ALA A 17 6.51 11.33 -5.18
C ALA A 17 8.01 11.24 -4.88
N GLU A 18 8.73 12.33 -5.05
CA GLU A 18 10.16 12.44 -4.77
C GLU A 18 10.36 13.35 -3.56
N LEU A 19 11.13 12.88 -2.59
CA LEU A 19 11.44 13.56 -1.35
C LEU A 19 12.95 13.68 -1.15
N CYS A 20 13.38 14.59 -0.29
CA CYS A 20 14.77 14.76 0.10
C CYS A 20 15.72 14.97 -1.13
N GLY A 21 15.27 15.75 -2.12
CA GLY A 21 16.05 15.99 -3.33
C GLY A 21 16.24 14.73 -4.21
N GLY A 22 15.23 13.87 -4.26
CA GLY A 22 15.24 12.64 -5.05
C GLY A 22 15.91 11.44 -4.39
N ARG A 23 16.43 11.59 -3.16
CA ARG A 23 17.04 10.48 -2.41
C ARG A 23 16.01 9.48 -1.87
N LEU A 24 14.77 9.90 -1.72
CA LEU A 24 13.64 9.04 -1.36
C LEU A 24 12.57 9.14 -2.43
N ILE A 25 12.25 8.03 -3.05
CA ILE A 25 11.21 7.92 -4.06
C ILE A 25 10.12 6.99 -3.54
N LEU A 26 8.92 7.54 -3.42
CA LEU A 26 7.72 6.75 -3.13
C LEU A 26 7.03 6.46 -4.46
N ALA A 27 6.73 5.21 -4.70
CA ALA A 27 6.04 4.80 -5.92
C ALA A 27 4.99 3.74 -5.63
N GLY A 28 3.91 3.77 -6.42
CA GLY A 28 2.84 2.79 -6.34
C GLY A 28 2.04 2.78 -7.63
N LYS A 29 1.21 1.76 -7.78
CA LYS A 29 0.30 1.59 -8.91
C LYS A 29 -1.08 1.30 -8.35
N VAL A 30 -2.05 2.10 -8.73
CA VAL A 30 -3.44 2.02 -8.27
C VAL A 30 -4.29 1.44 -9.39
N ASP A 31 -5.14 0.47 -9.07
CA ASP A 31 -5.97 -0.22 -10.07
C ASP A 31 -6.99 0.71 -10.69
N LEU A 32 -7.67 1.52 -9.87
CA LEU A 32 -8.71 2.43 -10.35
C LEU A 32 -8.74 3.72 -9.54
N THR A 33 -8.79 4.85 -10.24
CA THR A 33 -9.10 6.14 -9.63
C THR A 33 -10.34 6.74 -10.27
N LEU A 34 -11.15 7.44 -9.47
CA LEU A 34 -12.33 8.18 -9.92
C LEU A 34 -12.20 9.64 -9.50
N GLY A 35 -12.66 10.55 -10.35
CA GLY A 35 -12.68 11.97 -10.06
C GLY A 35 -11.28 12.60 -10.01
N ARG A 36 -11.23 13.83 -9.49
CA ARG A 36 -9.99 14.60 -9.29
C ARG A 36 -10.18 15.65 -8.21
N ALA A 37 -9.10 16.19 -7.69
CA ALA A 37 -9.13 17.41 -6.90
C ALA A 37 -9.58 18.61 -7.76
N ILE A 38 -10.30 19.53 -7.15
CA ILE A 38 -10.75 20.80 -7.77
C ILE A 38 -10.30 21.94 -6.84
N GLY A 39 -9.22 22.62 -7.21
CA GLY A 39 -8.52 23.52 -6.30
C GLY A 39 -8.06 22.77 -5.05
N GLN A 40 -8.37 23.27 -3.87
CA GLN A 40 -8.06 22.65 -2.58
C GLN A 40 -9.13 21.63 -2.12
N ARG A 41 -10.15 21.36 -2.95
CA ARG A 41 -11.21 20.44 -2.59
C ARG A 41 -10.86 19.02 -3.01
N ALA A 42 -10.81 18.09 -2.05
CA ALA A 42 -10.66 16.67 -2.30
C ALA A 42 -11.85 16.13 -3.12
N GLY A 43 -11.54 15.46 -4.22
CA GLY A 43 -12.57 14.90 -5.12
C GLY A 43 -12.16 13.56 -5.74
N LYS A 44 -10.90 13.11 -5.51
CA LYS A 44 -10.41 11.84 -6.01
C LYS A 44 -10.81 10.70 -5.08
N VAL A 45 -11.21 9.59 -5.67
CA VAL A 45 -11.39 8.29 -5.00
C VAL A 45 -10.33 7.34 -5.53
N ILE A 46 -9.68 6.62 -4.66
CA ILE A 46 -8.71 5.56 -4.97
C ILE A 46 -9.34 4.22 -4.63
N ILE A 47 -9.39 3.32 -5.60
CA ILE A 47 -9.98 1.98 -5.44
C ILE A 47 -8.93 0.94 -5.80
N ASP A 48 -8.76 -0.02 -4.92
CA ASP A 48 -7.90 -1.17 -5.10
C ASP A 48 -8.76 -2.42 -5.20
N LEU A 49 -8.52 -3.23 -6.23
CA LEU A 49 -9.30 -4.43 -6.56
C LEU A 49 -8.61 -5.64 -5.95
N LYS A 50 -9.32 -6.38 -5.12
CA LYS A 50 -8.79 -7.54 -4.43
C LYS A 50 -9.57 -8.80 -4.76
N THR A 51 -8.86 -9.90 -4.91
CA THR A 51 -9.41 -11.26 -4.88
C THR A 51 -9.19 -11.87 -3.50
N GLY A 52 -10.03 -12.82 -3.09
CA GLY A 52 -9.93 -13.49 -1.81
C GLY A 52 -10.47 -12.66 -0.62
N SER A 53 -9.98 -12.98 0.57
CA SER A 53 -10.49 -12.43 1.82
C SER A 53 -9.92 -11.07 2.17
N SER A 54 -10.67 -10.30 2.96
CA SER A 54 -10.20 -9.02 3.48
C SER A 54 -9.06 -9.21 4.48
N LEU A 55 -7.95 -8.50 4.27
CA LEU A 55 -6.79 -8.49 5.15
C LEU A 55 -6.48 -7.06 5.61
N PRO A 56 -6.01 -6.85 6.86
CA PRO A 56 -5.66 -5.52 7.36
C PRO A 56 -4.60 -4.81 6.50
N VAL A 57 -3.66 -5.54 5.91
CA VAL A 57 -2.60 -5.00 5.05
C VAL A 57 -3.16 -4.27 3.82
N HIS A 58 -4.29 -4.69 3.27
CA HIS A 58 -4.91 -4.04 2.11
C HIS A 58 -5.28 -2.58 2.39
N ARG A 59 -5.68 -2.28 3.62
CA ARG A 59 -5.98 -0.91 4.06
C ARG A 59 -4.71 -0.06 4.14
N GLU A 60 -3.62 -0.64 4.60
CA GLU A 60 -2.35 0.07 4.70
C GLU A 60 -1.76 0.42 3.33
N ASP A 61 -1.92 -0.46 2.33
CA ASP A 61 -1.54 -0.18 0.94
C ASP A 61 -2.28 1.04 0.40
N LEU A 62 -3.60 1.10 0.62
CA LEU A 62 -4.43 2.24 0.19
C LEU A 62 -4.05 3.55 0.89
N ARG A 63 -3.76 3.51 2.19
CA ARG A 63 -3.30 4.66 2.96
C ARG A 63 -1.96 5.17 2.46
N PHE A 64 -1.06 4.27 2.07
CA PHE A 64 0.20 4.63 1.43
C PHE A 64 -0.02 5.32 0.08
N TYR A 65 -0.96 4.85 -0.74
CA TYR A 65 -1.33 5.54 -1.99
C TYR A 65 -1.94 6.93 -1.73
N ALA A 66 -2.74 7.08 -0.68
CA ALA A 66 -3.27 8.38 -0.27
C ALA A 66 -2.14 9.34 0.12
N LEU A 67 -1.14 8.87 0.84
CA LEU A 67 0.03 9.66 1.20
C LEU A 67 0.81 10.11 -0.06
N ILE A 68 1.11 9.20 -0.99
CA ILE A 68 1.81 9.55 -2.24
C ILE A 68 1.02 10.61 -3.03
N GLU A 69 -0.28 10.42 -3.18
CA GLU A 69 -1.15 11.36 -3.90
C GLU A 69 -1.15 12.74 -3.23
N THR A 70 -1.25 12.78 -1.89
CA THR A 70 -1.21 14.03 -1.11
C THR A 70 0.13 14.76 -1.29
N LEU A 71 1.24 14.06 -1.20
CA LEU A 71 2.58 14.62 -1.42
C LEU A 71 2.78 15.14 -2.84
N ARG A 72 2.17 14.48 -3.83
CA ARG A 72 2.31 14.79 -5.25
C ARG A 72 1.52 16.03 -5.68
N ILE A 73 0.29 16.20 -5.17
CA ILE A 73 -0.61 17.26 -5.65
C ILE A 73 -1.04 18.25 -4.56
N GLY A 74 -0.63 18.05 -3.31
CA GLY A 74 -0.96 18.93 -2.19
C GLY A 74 -2.40 18.81 -1.68
N VAL A 75 -3.20 17.87 -2.21
CA VAL A 75 -4.59 17.66 -1.82
C VAL A 75 -4.83 16.16 -1.64
N PRO A 76 -5.31 15.71 -0.46
CA PRO A 76 -5.57 14.30 -0.24
C PRO A 76 -6.72 13.78 -1.13
N PRO A 77 -6.75 12.48 -1.44
CA PRO A 77 -7.95 11.88 -1.98
C PRO A 77 -9.08 11.98 -0.95
N ARG A 78 -10.32 12.03 -1.45
CA ARG A 78 -11.51 12.09 -0.60
C ARG A 78 -11.80 10.76 0.08
N LEU A 79 -11.61 9.67 -0.67
CA LEU A 79 -12.01 8.33 -0.25
C LEU A 79 -11.02 7.29 -0.78
N LEU A 80 -10.75 6.31 0.04
CA LEU A 80 -10.10 5.05 -0.33
C LEU A 80 -11.12 3.95 -0.31
N ALA A 81 -10.96 2.91 -1.13
CA ALA A 81 -11.81 1.74 -1.04
C ALA A 81 -11.09 0.48 -1.51
N SER A 82 -11.23 -0.60 -0.75
CA SER A 82 -10.98 -1.94 -1.26
C SER A 82 -12.26 -2.52 -1.84
N TYR A 83 -12.20 -3.05 -3.05
CA TYR A 83 -13.30 -3.77 -3.65
C TYR A 83 -12.93 -5.24 -3.82
N TYR A 84 -13.59 -6.10 -3.08
CA TYR A 84 -13.37 -7.55 -3.08
C TYR A 84 -14.26 -8.19 -4.15
N LEU A 85 -13.64 -8.60 -5.26
CA LEU A 85 -14.33 -9.12 -6.45
C LEU A 85 -15.15 -10.38 -6.15
N ASP A 86 -14.58 -11.30 -5.39
CA ASP A 86 -15.22 -12.60 -5.09
C ASP A 86 -16.50 -12.46 -4.24
N GLN A 87 -16.57 -11.39 -3.45
CA GLN A 87 -17.67 -11.15 -2.51
C GLN A 87 -18.57 -9.98 -2.95
N ALA A 88 -18.22 -9.31 -4.07
CA ALA A 88 -18.83 -8.05 -4.50
C ALA A 88 -18.93 -7.04 -3.34
N SER A 89 -17.91 -6.99 -2.47
CA SER A 89 -17.90 -6.19 -1.25
C SER A 89 -17.06 -4.94 -1.41
N PHE A 90 -17.63 -3.79 -1.05
CA PHE A 90 -17.00 -2.48 -1.10
C PHE A 90 -16.72 -1.99 0.33
N VAL A 91 -15.45 -1.79 0.67
CA VAL A 91 -15.00 -1.36 1.99
C VAL A 91 -14.36 0.03 1.87
N PRO A 92 -15.13 1.10 2.13
CA PRO A 92 -14.61 2.47 2.05
C PRO A 92 -13.90 2.90 3.32
N GLU A 93 -12.98 3.87 3.16
CA GLU A 93 -12.32 4.59 4.25
C GLU A 93 -12.14 6.06 3.84
N GLU A 94 -12.64 6.97 4.65
CA GLU A 94 -12.40 8.41 4.45
C GLU A 94 -10.96 8.77 4.79
N VAL A 95 -10.35 9.66 4.01
CA VAL A 95 -8.98 10.10 4.26
C VAL A 95 -9.02 11.26 5.25
N THR A 96 -8.55 11.00 6.46
CA THR A 96 -8.42 12.01 7.52
C THR A 96 -6.97 12.41 7.73
N GLU A 97 -6.74 13.51 8.47
CA GLU A 97 -5.39 13.94 8.82
C GLU A 97 -4.69 12.88 9.68
N GLU A 98 -5.40 12.24 10.62
CA GLU A 98 -4.83 11.19 11.47
C GLU A 98 -4.33 9.99 10.64
N ILE A 99 -5.07 9.58 9.60
CA ILE A 99 -4.67 8.50 8.70
C ILE A 99 -3.39 8.89 7.93
N LEU A 100 -3.32 10.11 7.44
CA LEU A 100 -2.13 10.60 6.74
C LEU A 100 -0.92 10.70 7.67
N MET A 101 -1.10 11.23 8.88
CA MET A 101 -0.03 11.32 9.87
C MET A 101 0.47 9.94 10.33
N ALA A 102 -0.43 8.99 10.52
CA ALA A 102 -0.06 7.59 10.81
C ALA A 102 0.75 6.97 9.65
N SER A 103 0.37 7.27 8.40
CA SER A 103 1.10 6.82 7.22
C SER A 103 2.48 7.47 7.11
N VAL A 104 2.62 8.75 7.48
CA VAL A 104 3.92 9.44 7.56
C VAL A 104 4.81 8.81 8.62
N ALA A 105 4.28 8.54 9.82
CA ALA A 105 5.04 7.90 10.89
C ALA A 105 5.56 6.52 10.46
N ARG A 106 4.67 5.69 9.90
CA ARG A 106 5.03 4.36 9.37
C ARG A 106 6.09 4.42 8.26
N LEU A 107 5.97 5.39 7.34
CA LEU A 107 6.97 5.61 6.30
C LEU A 107 8.31 5.99 6.90
N SER A 108 8.33 6.93 7.86
CA SER A 108 9.54 7.39 8.51
C SER A 108 10.26 6.27 9.24
N ASP A 109 9.52 5.43 9.97
CA ASP A 109 10.06 4.23 10.64
C ASP A 109 10.65 3.23 9.63
N GLY A 110 9.94 2.99 8.53
CA GLY A 110 10.40 2.09 7.48
C GLY A 110 11.68 2.60 6.80
N VAL A 111 11.73 3.88 6.49
CA VAL A 111 12.91 4.53 5.90
C VAL A 111 14.09 4.49 6.89
N GLY A 112 13.85 4.79 8.17
CA GLY A 112 14.88 4.70 9.22
C GLY A 112 15.51 3.31 9.28
N ARG A 113 14.69 2.27 9.36
CA ARG A 113 15.16 0.87 9.35
C ARG A 113 15.93 0.51 8.08
N LEU A 114 15.45 0.95 6.91
CA LEU A 114 16.14 0.70 5.64
C LEU A 114 17.52 1.37 5.63
N VAL A 115 17.62 2.61 6.10
CA VAL A 115 18.90 3.33 6.21
C VAL A 115 19.86 2.62 7.16
N GLU A 116 19.40 2.17 8.33
CA GLU A 116 20.20 1.39 9.28
C GLU A 116 20.75 0.11 8.64
N LEU A 117 19.90 -0.65 7.95
CA LEU A 117 20.30 -1.87 7.24
C LEU A 117 21.34 -1.59 6.16
N LEU A 118 21.16 -0.53 5.35
CA LEU A 118 22.08 -0.17 4.27
C LEU A 118 23.45 0.29 4.78
N HIS A 119 23.51 0.87 5.98
CA HIS A 119 24.77 1.28 6.62
C HIS A 119 25.38 0.20 7.53
N GLY A 120 24.84 -1.01 7.52
CA GLY A 120 25.35 -2.14 8.29
C GLY A 120 25.10 -2.06 9.79
N GLY A 121 24.22 -1.16 10.25
CA GLY A 121 23.90 -0.95 11.66
C GLY A 121 22.84 -1.89 12.24
N GLY A 122 22.18 -2.72 11.41
CA GLY A 122 21.07 -3.55 11.83
C GLY A 122 21.07 -4.95 11.22
N THR A 123 20.38 -5.88 11.88
CA THR A 123 20.06 -7.19 11.31
C THR A 123 18.65 -7.17 10.74
N PRO A 124 18.42 -7.70 9.52
CA PRO A 124 17.08 -7.79 8.96
C PRO A 124 16.15 -8.61 9.85
N ASN A 125 14.99 -8.08 10.18
CA ASN A 125 13.97 -8.84 10.89
C ASN A 125 13.28 -9.81 9.90
N ARG A 126 13.36 -11.10 10.19
CA ARG A 126 12.75 -12.15 9.39
C ARG A 126 11.41 -12.52 10.01
N ILE A 127 10.35 -12.44 9.23
CA ILE A 127 9.00 -12.81 9.66
C ILE A 127 8.53 -13.95 8.76
N PRO A 128 8.69 -15.21 9.20
CA PRO A 128 8.26 -16.35 8.39
C PRO A 128 6.73 -16.38 8.26
N GLY A 129 6.26 -16.88 7.11
CA GLY A 129 4.85 -16.92 6.80
C GLY A 129 4.58 -17.59 5.44
N PRO A 130 3.31 -17.58 4.96
CA PRO A 130 2.94 -18.18 3.68
C PRO A 130 3.82 -17.76 2.49
N PRO A 131 4.32 -16.50 2.41
CA PRO A 131 5.20 -16.09 1.32
C PRO A 131 6.56 -16.78 1.28
N CYS A 132 6.99 -17.47 2.35
CA CYS A 132 8.28 -18.17 2.38
C CYS A 132 8.43 -19.18 1.25
N ARG A 133 7.34 -19.78 0.77
CA ARG A 133 7.37 -20.76 -0.33
C ARG A 133 7.83 -20.19 -1.67
N TRP A 134 7.81 -18.88 -1.84
CA TRP A 134 8.28 -18.16 -3.04
C TRP A 134 9.46 -17.25 -2.76
N CYS A 135 10.01 -17.33 -1.54
CA CYS A 135 11.11 -16.46 -1.12
C CYS A 135 12.41 -16.88 -1.82
N PRO A 136 13.11 -15.95 -2.51
CA PRO A 136 14.33 -16.29 -3.24
C PRO A 136 15.48 -16.72 -2.33
N VAL A 137 15.42 -16.44 -1.02
CA VAL A 137 16.42 -16.86 -0.04
C VAL A 137 15.94 -18.00 0.85
N TYR A 138 14.88 -18.70 0.47
CA TYR A 138 14.29 -19.79 1.24
C TYR A 138 15.28 -20.88 1.60
N ASP A 139 16.11 -21.30 0.64
CA ASP A 139 17.05 -22.41 0.81
C ASP A 139 18.17 -22.12 1.83
N THR A 140 18.37 -20.85 2.18
CA THR A 140 19.36 -20.39 3.16
C THR A 140 18.74 -19.73 4.40
N CYS A 141 17.42 -19.87 4.57
CA CYS A 141 16.68 -19.24 5.66
C CYS A 141 16.10 -20.28 6.61
N ASP A 142 16.78 -20.50 7.74
CA ASP A 142 16.38 -21.49 8.74
C ASP A 142 14.98 -21.24 9.29
N GLU A 143 14.61 -19.97 9.55
CA GLU A 143 13.29 -19.61 10.06
C GLU A 143 12.17 -19.89 9.04
N GLY A 144 12.45 -19.65 7.75
CA GLY A 144 11.52 -19.94 6.67
C GLY A 144 11.30 -21.43 6.48
N GLN A 145 12.38 -22.23 6.57
CA GLN A 145 12.31 -23.69 6.48
C GLN A 145 11.60 -24.28 7.69
N ALA A 146 11.92 -23.83 8.90
CA ALA A 146 11.24 -24.28 10.13
C ALA A 146 9.73 -23.96 10.09
N HIS A 147 9.34 -22.77 9.61
CA HIS A 147 7.95 -22.41 9.46
C HIS A 147 7.20 -23.35 8.51
N ARG A 148 7.77 -23.67 7.36
CA ARG A 148 7.14 -24.60 6.41
C ARG A 148 7.04 -26.01 6.95
N SER A 149 8.11 -26.53 7.55
CA SER A 149 8.09 -27.88 8.14
C SER A 149 6.98 -28.04 9.19
N ALA A 150 6.68 -26.98 9.94
CA ALA A 150 5.60 -26.99 10.94
C ALA A 150 4.18 -27.02 10.33
N PHE A 151 4.02 -26.63 9.05
CA PHE A 151 2.72 -26.60 8.37
C PHE A 151 2.55 -27.72 7.31
N ASP A 152 3.66 -28.28 6.82
CA ASP A 152 3.66 -29.37 5.84
C ASP A 152 3.68 -30.77 6.51
N ASP A 153 3.71 -30.85 7.85
CA ASP A 153 3.63 -32.11 8.59
C ASP A 153 2.16 -32.54 8.70
N PRO A 154 1.72 -33.56 7.92
CA PRO A 154 0.36 -34.09 8.04
C PRO A 154 0.26 -34.92 9.32
N ALA A 155 -0.46 -34.39 10.33
CA ALA A 155 -0.85 -35.13 11.52
C ALA A 155 -1.84 -36.26 11.19
#